data_e91f0d8d2709c42ef110da83819cc298
#
_entry.id   e91f0d8d2709c42ef110da83819cc298
#
_cell.length_a   1.000
_cell.length_b   1.000
_cell.length_c   1.000
_cell.angle_alpha   90.00
_cell.angle_beta   90.00
_cell.angle_gamma   90.00
#
_symmetry.space_group_name_H-M   'P 1'
#
loop_
_entity.id
_entity.type
_entity.pdbx_description
1 polymer ?
#
loop_
_entity_poly.entity_id
_entity_poly.type
_entity_poly.pdbx_seq_one_letter_code
_entity_poly.pdbx_strand_id
1 'polypeptide(L)'
;MDTLASCRALLGRKSGFSAILGTGANTCLYDGCNEGLNVDSCGFILGDEGSGAYLGKRMITDYIRRNMPEDVYELVGKELGCGNDELLDIIYTKPFPNRFCAQYAKFIRQNIEAYPYFKELVEDAFTKFFERIVTHYPDYTSYTFNAVGSVAYHFRDYLEPVVRKFGMEMGVTAQAPMEGLIQYHLEA
;
A
#
# COMPACT_ATOMS: atom_id res chain seq x y z
N MET A 1 3.00 11.03 13.24
CA MET A 1 2.49 12.30 12.67
C MET A 1 1.69 12.09 11.39
N ASP A 2 2.09 11.20 10.52
CA ASP A 2 1.39 10.99 9.24
C ASP A 2 0.04 10.28 9.42
N THR A 3 -0.07 9.40 10.42
CA THR A 3 -1.31 8.68 10.74
C THR A 3 -2.41 9.61 11.25
N LEU A 4 -2.11 10.56 12.15
CA LEU A 4 -3.10 11.54 12.61
C LEU A 4 -3.60 12.44 11.46
N ALA A 5 -2.69 12.85 10.57
CA ALA A 5 -3.07 13.61 9.39
C ALA A 5 -3.98 12.80 8.46
N SER A 6 -3.68 11.52 8.28
CA SER A 6 -4.52 10.59 7.52
C SER A 6 -5.92 10.45 8.14
N CYS A 7 -6.01 10.24 9.45
CA CYS A 7 -7.27 10.13 10.17
C CYS A 7 -8.14 11.38 10.00
N ARG A 8 -7.55 12.55 10.23
CA ARG A 8 -8.26 13.83 10.08
C ARG A 8 -8.72 14.08 8.65
N ALA A 9 -7.87 13.73 7.67
CA ALA A 9 -8.21 13.89 6.26
C ALA A 9 -9.36 12.98 5.80
N LEU A 10 -9.42 11.74 6.30
CA LEU A 10 -10.38 10.74 5.86
C LEU A 10 -11.66 10.73 6.68
N LEU A 11 -11.58 11.01 7.97
CA LEU A 11 -12.65 10.81 8.93
C LEU A 11 -13.16 12.14 9.54
N GLY A 12 -12.42 13.22 9.38
CA GLY A 12 -12.76 14.48 10.02
C GLY A 12 -12.73 14.34 11.55
N ARG A 13 -13.89 14.54 12.19
CA ARG A 13 -14.07 14.40 13.65
C ARG A 13 -14.83 13.11 14.03
N LYS A 14 -14.98 12.17 13.09
CA LYS A 14 -15.65 10.89 13.35
C LYS A 14 -14.61 9.82 13.73
N SER A 15 -14.96 8.98 14.67
CA SER A 15 -14.15 7.79 14.99
C SER A 15 -14.18 6.78 13.85
N GLY A 16 -13.10 6.00 13.68
CA GLY A 16 -13.05 4.98 12.65
C GLY A 16 -11.66 4.41 12.42
N PHE A 17 -11.53 3.61 11.37
CA PHE A 17 -10.29 3.01 10.90
C PHE A 17 -9.72 3.82 9.73
N SER A 18 -8.41 4.06 9.77
CA SER A 18 -7.65 4.75 8.73
C SER A 18 -6.42 3.96 8.33
N ALA A 19 -6.18 3.85 7.03
CA ALA A 19 -4.98 3.26 6.45
C ALA A 19 -4.22 4.28 5.60
N ILE A 20 -2.89 4.12 5.56
CA ILE A 20 -2.00 4.76 4.60
C ILE A 20 -1.43 3.66 3.71
N LEU A 21 -1.63 3.74 2.39
CA LEU A 21 -1.02 2.86 1.40
C LEU A 21 -0.37 3.73 0.32
N GLY A 22 0.91 4.03 0.54
CA GLY A 22 1.76 4.86 -0.31
C GLY A 22 3.08 4.17 -0.61
N THR A 23 4.21 4.87 -0.41
CA THR A 23 5.55 4.27 -0.46
C THR A 23 5.68 3.16 0.58
N GLY A 24 5.26 3.41 1.82
CA GLY A 24 5.08 2.42 2.89
C GLY A 24 3.60 2.22 3.22
N ALA A 25 3.33 1.44 4.27
CA ALA A 25 1.99 1.22 4.80
C ALA A 25 1.92 1.64 6.27
N ASN A 26 0.75 2.09 6.72
CA ASN A 26 0.45 2.30 8.13
C ASN A 26 -1.05 2.27 8.37
N THR A 27 -1.48 2.02 9.61
CA THR A 27 -2.89 1.97 9.97
C THR A 27 -3.09 2.49 11.38
N CYS A 28 -4.27 2.98 11.71
CA CYS A 28 -4.65 3.23 13.11
C CYS A 28 -6.17 3.29 13.28
N LEU A 29 -6.62 3.06 14.50
CA LEU A 29 -7.94 3.50 14.97
C LEU A 29 -7.86 4.96 15.41
N TYR A 30 -8.93 5.69 15.16
CA TYR A 30 -9.08 7.10 15.48
C TYR A 30 -10.35 7.31 16.29
N ASP A 31 -10.28 8.08 17.37
CA ASP A 31 -11.42 8.34 18.25
C ASP A 31 -12.25 9.58 17.87
N GLY A 32 -11.83 10.29 16.81
CA GLY A 32 -12.40 11.58 16.37
C GLY A 32 -11.53 12.78 16.75
N CYS A 33 -10.52 12.57 17.60
CA CYS A 33 -9.58 13.61 18.08
C CYS A 33 -8.13 13.15 18.03
N ASN A 34 -7.86 11.93 18.51
CA ASN A 34 -6.52 11.37 18.70
C ASN A 34 -6.39 10.02 18.02
N GLU A 35 -5.14 9.67 17.73
CA GLU A 35 -4.76 8.32 17.34
C GLU A 35 -4.95 7.37 18.53
N GLY A 36 -5.59 6.24 18.28
CA GLY A 36 -5.73 5.13 19.21
C GLY A 36 -4.77 4.00 18.89
N LEU A 37 -5.30 2.76 18.83
CA LEU A 37 -4.50 1.58 18.53
C LEU A 37 -3.86 1.70 17.14
N ASN A 38 -2.56 1.41 17.09
CA ASN A 38 -1.79 1.25 15.85
C ASN A 38 -1.15 -0.15 15.85
N VAL A 39 -1.40 -0.93 14.81
CA VAL A 39 -0.68 -2.17 14.54
C VAL A 39 0.52 -1.83 13.69
N ASP A 40 1.73 -2.11 14.19
CA ASP A 40 2.98 -1.72 13.55
C ASP A 40 3.13 -2.37 12.16
N SER A 41 3.40 -1.57 11.14
CA SER A 41 3.65 -2.04 9.79
C SER A 41 5.04 -2.67 9.61
N CYS A 42 5.90 -2.61 10.62
CA CYS A 42 7.28 -3.12 10.63
C CYS A 42 8.21 -2.53 9.56
N GLY A 43 7.75 -1.56 8.78
CA GLY A 43 8.52 -0.83 7.78
C GLY A 43 9.02 -1.67 6.59
N PHE A 44 9.84 -1.07 5.74
CA PHE A 44 10.25 -1.61 4.43
C PHE A 44 10.89 -2.99 4.48
N ILE A 45 11.74 -3.25 5.48
CA ILE A 45 12.52 -4.50 5.55
C ILE A 45 11.64 -5.66 6.00
N LEU A 46 10.87 -5.48 7.07
CA LEU A 46 10.15 -6.55 7.74
C LEU A 46 8.67 -6.62 7.38
N GLY A 47 8.10 -5.57 6.81
CA GLY A 47 6.67 -5.45 6.59
C GLY A 47 6.31 -4.56 5.40
N ASP A 48 5.50 -3.51 5.68
CA ASP A 48 4.90 -2.57 4.71
C ASP A 48 4.03 -3.26 3.66
N GLU A 49 3.38 -4.39 4.00
CA GLU A 49 2.50 -5.11 3.09
C GLU A 49 1.47 -4.18 2.47
N GLY A 50 1.15 -4.41 1.20
CA GLY A 50 0.20 -3.58 0.44
C GLY A 50 0.74 -2.22 -0.01
N SER A 51 1.96 -1.83 0.37
CA SER A 51 2.59 -0.59 -0.07
C SER A 51 3.25 -0.70 -1.44
N GLY A 52 3.59 0.46 -2.04
CA GLY A 52 4.35 0.51 -3.30
C GLY A 52 5.74 -0.09 -3.16
N ALA A 53 6.41 0.11 -2.03
CA ALA A 53 7.71 -0.50 -1.77
C ALA A 53 7.63 -2.02 -1.66
N TYR A 54 6.57 -2.54 -1.04
CA TYR A 54 6.31 -3.97 -0.98
C TYR A 54 6.06 -4.57 -2.36
N LEU A 55 5.20 -3.92 -3.18
CA LEU A 55 4.92 -4.35 -4.55
C LEU A 55 6.19 -4.41 -5.41
N GLY A 56 6.97 -3.34 -5.41
CA GLY A 56 8.22 -3.28 -6.19
C GLY A 56 9.28 -4.27 -5.67
N LYS A 57 9.41 -4.42 -4.35
CA LYS A 57 10.31 -5.42 -3.75
C LYS A 57 9.95 -6.84 -4.18
N ARG A 58 8.67 -7.20 -4.17
CA ARG A 58 8.18 -8.51 -4.63
C ARG A 58 8.46 -8.72 -6.12
N MET A 59 8.11 -7.76 -6.97
CA MET A 59 8.39 -7.82 -8.41
C MET A 59 9.89 -8.01 -8.71
N ILE A 60 10.76 -7.24 -8.06
CA ILE A 60 12.22 -7.35 -8.23
C ILE A 60 12.71 -8.72 -7.75
N THR A 61 12.20 -9.21 -6.61
CA THR A 61 12.56 -10.54 -6.09
C THR A 61 12.18 -11.65 -7.07
N ASP A 62 10.97 -11.59 -7.63
CA ASP A 62 10.49 -12.57 -8.59
C ASP A 62 11.28 -12.49 -9.91
N TYR A 63 11.66 -11.29 -10.35
CA TYR A 63 12.53 -11.08 -11.51
C TYR A 63 13.91 -11.74 -11.31
N ILE A 64 14.60 -11.46 -10.21
CA ILE A 64 15.92 -12.01 -9.91
C ILE A 64 15.87 -13.54 -9.86
N ARG A 65 14.78 -14.11 -9.31
CA ARG A 65 14.58 -15.56 -9.16
C ARG A 65 13.95 -16.24 -10.38
N ARG A 66 13.59 -15.48 -11.41
CA ARG A 66 12.82 -15.96 -12.56
C ARG A 66 11.47 -16.62 -12.19
N ASN A 67 10.81 -16.11 -11.15
CA ASN A 67 9.50 -16.56 -10.67
C ASN A 67 8.35 -15.79 -11.32
N MET A 68 8.41 -15.60 -12.63
CA MET A 68 7.35 -14.94 -13.42
C MET A 68 7.32 -15.52 -14.84
N PRO A 69 6.20 -15.37 -15.58
CA PRO A 69 6.12 -15.76 -17.00
C PRO A 69 7.21 -15.08 -17.83
N GLU A 70 7.67 -15.75 -18.91
CA GLU A 70 8.81 -15.26 -19.69
C GLU A 70 8.54 -13.90 -20.36
N ASP A 71 7.32 -13.67 -20.85
CA ASP A 71 6.90 -12.40 -21.43
C ASP A 71 6.91 -11.25 -20.39
N VAL A 72 6.50 -11.54 -19.15
CA VAL A 72 6.59 -10.60 -18.02
C VAL A 72 8.05 -10.37 -17.63
N TYR A 73 8.87 -11.42 -17.62
CA TYR A 73 10.30 -11.33 -17.31
C TYR A 73 11.02 -10.38 -18.28
N GLU A 74 10.78 -10.53 -19.58
CA GLU A 74 11.34 -9.64 -20.60
C GLU A 74 10.86 -8.19 -20.45
N LEU A 75 9.57 -8.00 -20.15
CA LEU A 75 8.96 -6.69 -19.94
C LEU A 75 9.56 -5.99 -18.72
N VAL A 76 9.64 -6.70 -17.59
CA VAL A 76 10.22 -6.20 -16.33
C VAL A 76 11.72 -5.93 -16.50
N GLY A 77 12.46 -6.78 -17.19
CA GLY A 77 13.87 -6.57 -17.46
C GLY A 77 14.17 -5.30 -18.25
N LYS A 78 13.33 -4.97 -19.22
CA LYS A 78 13.41 -3.69 -19.97
C LYS A 78 13.14 -2.49 -19.08
N GLU A 79 12.17 -2.59 -18.18
CA GLU A 79 11.81 -1.51 -17.24
C GLU A 79 12.92 -1.29 -16.19
N LEU A 80 13.48 -2.38 -15.65
CA LEU A 80 14.56 -2.30 -14.66
C LEU A 80 15.85 -1.73 -15.26
N GLY A 81 16.18 -2.08 -16.49
CA GLY A 81 17.31 -1.52 -17.26
C GLY A 81 18.70 -1.85 -16.74
N CYS A 82 18.81 -2.76 -15.75
CA CYS A 82 20.07 -3.14 -15.11
C CYS A 82 20.10 -4.62 -14.72
N GLY A 83 21.29 -5.15 -14.44
CA GLY A 83 21.48 -6.54 -14.08
C GLY A 83 21.18 -6.83 -12.59
N ASN A 84 21.12 -8.13 -12.26
CA ASN A 84 20.81 -8.59 -10.89
C ASN A 84 21.76 -8.03 -9.83
N ASP A 85 23.07 -8.00 -10.11
CA ASP A 85 24.08 -7.51 -9.17
C ASP A 85 23.91 -6.02 -8.88
N GLU A 86 23.55 -5.23 -9.90
CA GLU A 86 23.28 -3.80 -9.75
C GLU A 86 21.98 -3.56 -8.96
N LEU A 87 20.92 -4.33 -9.20
CA LEU A 87 19.69 -4.28 -8.41
C LEU A 87 19.97 -4.57 -6.93
N LEU A 88 20.77 -5.58 -6.64
CA LEU A 88 21.16 -5.92 -5.26
C LEU A 88 22.01 -4.80 -4.65
N ASP A 89 22.99 -4.24 -5.40
CA ASP A 89 23.76 -3.09 -4.91
C ASP A 89 22.85 -1.90 -4.56
N ILE A 90 21.91 -1.55 -5.43
CA ILE A 90 20.97 -0.45 -5.17
C ILE A 90 20.15 -0.70 -3.88
N ILE A 91 19.61 -1.90 -3.71
CA ILE A 91 18.75 -2.22 -2.57
C ILE A 91 19.51 -2.27 -1.25
N TYR A 92 20.75 -2.82 -1.25
CA TYR A 92 21.50 -3.07 -0.02
C TYR A 92 22.50 -1.98 0.36
N THR A 93 22.94 -1.14 -0.60
CA THR A 93 24.03 -0.18 -0.35
C THR A 93 23.62 1.28 -0.60
N LYS A 94 22.64 1.55 -1.46
CA LYS A 94 22.25 2.94 -1.78
C LYS A 94 21.19 3.48 -0.82
N PRO A 95 21.09 4.81 -0.67
CA PRO A 95 20.06 5.42 0.17
C PRO A 95 18.66 5.23 -0.41
N PHE A 96 17.66 5.14 0.46
CA PHE A 96 16.24 5.09 0.12
C PHE A 96 15.80 3.90 -0.76
N PRO A 97 16.18 2.65 -0.44
CA PRO A 97 15.79 1.47 -1.21
C PRO A 97 14.27 1.28 -1.28
N ASN A 98 13.54 1.74 -0.26
CA ASN A 98 12.08 1.74 -0.25
C ASN A 98 11.48 2.61 -1.37
N ARG A 99 12.06 3.79 -1.63
CA ARG A 99 11.63 4.66 -2.73
C ARG A 99 11.98 4.07 -4.09
N PHE A 100 13.15 3.45 -4.19
CA PHE A 100 13.57 2.73 -5.40
C PHE A 100 12.57 1.61 -5.73
N CYS A 101 12.17 0.81 -4.77
CA CYS A 101 11.15 -0.21 -5.00
C CYS A 101 9.78 0.40 -5.33
N ALA A 102 9.35 1.42 -4.58
CA ALA A 102 8.02 2.01 -4.73
C ALA A 102 7.76 2.67 -6.09
N GLN A 103 8.81 3.13 -6.80
CA GLN A 103 8.64 3.73 -8.13
C GLN A 103 8.01 2.76 -9.15
N TYR A 104 8.22 1.46 -8.98
CA TYR A 104 7.67 0.44 -9.87
C TYR A 104 6.17 0.17 -9.67
N ALA A 105 5.54 0.72 -8.63
CA ALA A 105 4.09 0.61 -8.47
C ALA A 105 3.33 1.20 -9.67
N LYS A 106 3.84 2.29 -10.27
CA LYS A 106 3.25 2.88 -11.48
C LYS A 106 3.36 1.93 -12.68
N PHE A 107 4.51 1.32 -12.88
CA PHE A 107 4.72 0.33 -13.95
C PHE A 107 3.79 -0.90 -13.76
N ILE A 108 3.68 -1.43 -12.54
CA ILE A 108 2.75 -2.51 -12.21
C ILE A 108 1.32 -2.09 -12.57
N ARG A 109 0.87 -0.88 -12.17
CA ARG A 109 -0.48 -0.39 -12.48
C ARG A 109 -0.76 -0.25 -13.96
N GLN A 110 0.23 0.16 -14.75
CA GLN A 110 0.09 0.32 -16.21
C GLN A 110 -0.05 -1.01 -16.94
N ASN A 111 0.47 -2.10 -16.38
CA ASN A 111 0.53 -3.40 -17.02
C ASN A 111 -0.44 -4.45 -16.43
N ILE A 112 -1.17 -4.09 -15.37
CA ILE A 112 -2.00 -5.02 -14.59
C ILE A 112 -3.15 -5.64 -15.39
N GLU A 113 -3.71 -4.92 -16.37
CA GLU A 113 -4.80 -5.41 -17.22
C GLU A 113 -4.29 -6.36 -18.30
N ALA A 114 -3.04 -6.18 -18.75
CA ALA A 114 -2.45 -6.97 -19.82
C ALA A 114 -1.81 -8.27 -19.33
N TYR A 115 -1.34 -8.30 -18.08
CA TYR A 115 -0.58 -9.42 -17.54
C TYR A 115 -1.16 -9.90 -16.21
N PRO A 116 -1.75 -11.11 -16.16
CA PRO A 116 -2.33 -11.67 -14.91
C PRO A 116 -1.38 -11.71 -13.72
N TYR A 117 -0.08 -11.87 -13.95
CA TYR A 117 0.97 -11.84 -12.93
C TYR A 117 0.89 -10.59 -12.03
N PHE A 118 0.72 -9.40 -12.63
CA PHE A 118 0.65 -8.17 -11.83
C PHE A 118 -0.62 -8.07 -11.01
N LYS A 119 -1.73 -8.62 -11.51
CA LYS A 119 -2.98 -8.68 -10.76
C LYS A 119 -2.83 -9.59 -9.53
N GLU A 120 -2.28 -10.78 -9.71
CA GLU A 120 -2.02 -11.72 -8.63
C GLU A 120 -1.05 -11.15 -7.59
N LEU A 121 0.02 -10.46 -8.03
CA LEU A 121 0.98 -9.78 -7.17
C LEU A 121 0.29 -8.73 -6.28
N VAL A 122 -0.59 -7.91 -6.85
CA VAL A 122 -1.29 -6.83 -6.15
C VAL A 122 -2.34 -7.38 -5.19
N GLU A 123 -3.14 -8.35 -5.63
CA GLU A 123 -4.15 -9.01 -4.80
C GLU A 123 -3.52 -9.76 -3.61
N ASP A 124 -2.39 -10.45 -3.82
CA ASP A 124 -1.63 -11.10 -2.74
C ASP A 124 -1.08 -10.05 -1.76
N ALA A 125 -0.51 -8.96 -2.25
CA ALA A 125 0.02 -7.90 -1.40
C ALA A 125 -1.06 -7.29 -0.50
N PHE A 126 -2.26 -7.00 -1.02
CA PHE A 126 -3.37 -6.51 -0.21
C PHE A 126 -3.92 -7.60 0.72
N THR A 127 -3.97 -8.85 0.28
CA THR A 127 -4.36 -9.97 1.14
C THR A 127 -3.41 -10.08 2.35
N LYS A 128 -2.08 -9.98 2.12
CA LYS A 128 -1.09 -9.99 3.19
C LYS A 128 -1.21 -8.78 4.14
N PHE A 129 -1.52 -7.61 3.62
CA PHE A 129 -1.80 -6.43 4.43
C PHE A 129 -2.99 -6.67 5.38
N PHE A 130 -4.07 -7.25 4.88
CA PHE A 130 -5.21 -7.60 5.73
C PHE A 130 -4.86 -8.68 6.75
N GLU A 131 -4.26 -9.80 6.33
CA GLU A 131 -3.90 -10.93 7.19
C GLU A 131 -2.96 -10.53 8.32
N ARG A 132 -2.01 -9.63 8.07
CA ARG A 132 -0.93 -9.31 9.01
C ARG A 132 -1.15 -8.06 9.83
N ILE A 133 -2.02 -7.16 9.38
CA ILE A 133 -2.24 -5.87 10.01
C ILE A 133 -3.71 -5.67 10.36
N VAL A 134 -4.61 -5.65 9.37
CA VAL A 134 -5.99 -5.21 9.57
C VAL A 134 -6.77 -6.16 10.50
N THR A 135 -6.62 -7.48 10.34
CA THR A 135 -7.31 -8.47 11.17
C THR A 135 -6.88 -8.48 12.65
N HIS A 136 -5.78 -7.79 12.98
CA HIS A 136 -5.32 -7.67 14.37
C HIS A 136 -6.00 -6.53 15.14
N TYR A 137 -6.81 -5.71 14.47
CA TYR A 137 -7.64 -4.73 15.15
C TYR A 137 -8.88 -5.39 15.75
N PRO A 138 -9.23 -5.10 17.03
CA PRO A 138 -10.46 -5.62 17.62
C PRO A 138 -11.66 -5.13 16.81
N ASP A 139 -12.60 -6.04 16.57
CA ASP A 139 -13.86 -5.78 15.84
C ASP A 139 -13.65 -5.08 14.46
N TYR A 140 -12.55 -5.40 13.77
CA TYR A 140 -12.15 -4.72 12.52
C TYR A 140 -13.28 -4.71 11.46
N THR A 141 -14.12 -5.74 11.42
CA THR A 141 -15.26 -5.83 10.50
C THR A 141 -16.37 -4.82 10.79
N SER A 142 -16.38 -4.19 11.96
CA SER A 142 -17.33 -3.13 12.31
C SER A 142 -16.98 -1.78 11.73
N TYR A 143 -15.75 -1.62 11.23
CA TYR A 143 -15.28 -0.37 10.66
C TYR A 143 -15.38 -0.37 9.15
N THR A 144 -15.57 0.82 8.58
CA THR A 144 -15.37 1.07 7.17
C THR A 144 -13.87 1.24 6.88
N PHE A 145 -13.37 0.63 5.82
CA PHE A 145 -11.97 0.73 5.41
C PHE A 145 -11.73 2.05 4.66
N ASN A 146 -11.12 3.02 5.33
CA ASN A 146 -10.75 4.30 4.73
C ASN A 146 -9.24 4.34 4.51
N ALA A 147 -8.80 4.83 3.34
CA ALA A 147 -7.39 4.82 2.99
C ALA A 147 -6.94 6.09 2.27
N VAL A 148 -5.70 6.52 2.54
CA VAL A 148 -5.02 7.58 1.82
C VAL A 148 -3.69 7.07 1.27
N GLY A 149 -3.29 7.58 0.11
CA GLY A 149 -2.03 7.28 -0.54
C GLY A 149 -2.20 6.85 -1.99
N SER A 150 -1.13 7.01 -2.76
CA SER A 150 -1.16 6.74 -4.21
C SER A 150 -1.49 5.29 -4.54
N VAL A 151 -1.06 4.33 -3.73
CA VAL A 151 -1.36 2.91 -3.93
C VAL A 151 -2.84 2.66 -3.66
N ALA A 152 -3.38 3.08 -2.51
CA ALA A 152 -4.80 2.93 -2.21
C ALA A 152 -5.69 3.53 -3.30
N TYR A 153 -5.31 4.69 -3.82
CA TYR A 153 -6.08 5.43 -4.83
C TYR A 153 -6.03 4.76 -6.21
N HIS A 154 -4.82 4.47 -6.71
CA HIS A 154 -4.67 3.96 -8.08
C HIS A 154 -4.98 2.47 -8.22
N PHE A 155 -4.92 1.70 -7.13
CA PHE A 155 -5.26 0.27 -7.12
C PHE A 155 -6.59 -0.02 -6.41
N ARG A 156 -7.46 0.98 -6.26
CA ARG A 156 -8.75 0.83 -5.59
C ARG A 156 -9.56 -0.36 -6.11
N ASP A 157 -9.59 -0.54 -7.43
CA ASP A 157 -10.38 -1.60 -8.08
C ASP A 157 -9.92 -3.03 -7.68
N TYR A 158 -8.66 -3.17 -7.28
CA TYR A 158 -8.07 -4.42 -6.78
C TYR A 158 -8.10 -4.51 -5.26
N LEU A 159 -8.07 -3.38 -4.58
CA LEU A 159 -8.15 -3.31 -3.12
C LEU A 159 -9.57 -3.61 -2.62
N GLU A 160 -10.59 -3.05 -3.24
CA GLU A 160 -11.99 -3.17 -2.79
C GLU A 160 -12.48 -4.63 -2.72
N PRO A 161 -12.20 -5.53 -3.69
CA PRO A 161 -12.55 -6.94 -3.56
C PRO A 161 -11.89 -7.61 -2.35
N VAL A 162 -10.64 -7.25 -2.02
CA VAL A 162 -9.94 -7.77 -0.85
C VAL A 162 -10.58 -7.24 0.44
N VAL A 163 -10.88 -5.94 0.52
CA VAL A 163 -11.61 -5.34 1.65
C VAL A 163 -12.89 -6.10 1.95
N ARG A 164 -13.70 -6.37 0.92
CA ARG A 164 -14.97 -7.12 1.04
C ARG A 164 -14.75 -8.58 1.44
N LYS A 165 -13.70 -9.24 0.91
CA LYS A 165 -13.33 -10.61 1.27
C LYS A 165 -13.05 -10.75 2.77
N PHE A 166 -12.50 -9.71 3.40
CA PHE A 166 -12.25 -9.67 4.83
C PHE A 166 -13.41 -9.10 5.66
N GLY A 167 -14.59 -8.89 5.06
CA GLY A 167 -15.82 -8.52 5.77
C GLY A 167 -15.94 -7.04 6.13
N MET A 168 -15.11 -6.18 5.53
CA MET A 168 -15.22 -4.72 5.67
C MET A 168 -15.93 -4.09 4.47
N GLU A 169 -16.45 -2.88 4.65
CA GLU A 169 -16.94 -2.04 3.56
C GLU A 169 -15.86 -1.04 3.13
N MET A 170 -15.75 -0.81 1.81
CA MET A 170 -14.84 0.19 1.27
C MET A 170 -15.41 1.59 1.47
N GLY A 171 -14.66 2.42 2.18
CA GLY A 171 -15.01 3.80 2.47
C GLY A 171 -14.31 4.83 1.56
N VAL A 172 -13.87 5.92 2.18
CA VAL A 172 -13.18 7.01 1.50
C VAL A 172 -11.78 6.56 1.07
N THR A 173 -11.43 6.87 -0.18
CA THR A 173 -10.07 6.68 -0.71
C THR A 173 -9.59 8.00 -1.30
N ALA A 174 -8.47 8.51 -0.79
CA ALA A 174 -7.86 9.75 -1.24
C ALA A 174 -6.42 9.54 -1.70
N GLN A 175 -6.01 10.21 -2.77
CA GLN A 175 -4.63 10.10 -3.26
C GLN A 175 -3.64 10.78 -2.31
N ALA A 176 -4.03 11.90 -1.73
CA ALA A 176 -3.23 12.69 -0.78
C ALA A 176 -4.14 13.25 0.32
N PRO A 177 -3.61 13.51 1.52
CA PRO A 177 -4.42 13.96 2.66
C PRO A 177 -4.79 15.45 2.61
N MET A 178 -4.18 16.24 1.73
CA MET A 178 -4.23 17.71 1.78
C MET A 178 -5.64 18.28 1.72
N GLU A 179 -6.47 17.82 0.79
CA GLU A 179 -7.85 18.32 0.62
C GLU A 179 -8.70 18.06 1.87
N GLY A 180 -8.62 16.84 2.41
CA GLY A 180 -9.34 16.47 3.63
C GLY A 180 -8.82 17.23 4.86
N LEU A 181 -7.52 17.52 4.95
CA LEU A 181 -6.96 18.33 6.02
C LEU A 181 -7.43 19.79 5.96
N ILE A 182 -7.49 20.38 4.77
CA ILE A 182 -8.04 21.72 4.57
C ILE A 182 -9.48 21.76 5.08
N GLN A 183 -10.31 20.78 4.66
CA GLN A 183 -11.70 20.70 5.10
C GLN A 183 -11.81 20.55 6.62
N TYR A 184 -11.01 19.67 7.23
CA TYR A 184 -10.97 19.48 8.67
C TYR A 184 -10.70 20.78 9.45
N HIS A 185 -9.80 21.63 8.94
CA HIS A 185 -9.45 22.91 9.59
C HIS A 185 -10.42 24.06 9.29
N LEU A 186 -11.16 23.99 8.19
CA LEU A 186 -12.21 24.97 7.90
C LEU A 186 -13.50 24.72 8.71
N GLU A 187 -13.74 23.50 9.16
CA GLU A 187 -14.88 23.11 10.00
C GLU A 187 -14.56 23.24 11.52
N ALA A 188 -13.43 23.84 11.90
CA ALA A 188 -12.95 23.95 13.28
C ALA A 188 -13.52 25.16 14.01
#